data_65cc0b76e663afda6da896aacae490b2
#
_entry.id   65cc0b76e663afda6da896aacae490b2
#
_cell.length_a   1.000
_cell.length_b   1.000
_cell.length_c   1.000
_cell.angle_alpha   90.00
_cell.angle_beta   90.00
_cell.angle_gamma   90.00
#
_symmetry.space_group_name_H-M   'P 1'
#
loop_
_entity.id
_entity.type
_entity.pdbx_description
1 polymer ?
#
loop_
_entity_poly.entity_id
_entity_poly.type
_entity_poly.pdbx_seq_one_letter_code
_entity_poly.pdbx_strand_id
1 'polypeptide(L)'
;MSFFCNFQSDKCPGQITGNPLNGLCEKVCIEVKKVFDACMQQSQLNGVVLNITDLTPANPTYPLTFVSARSTASKGVISNLLVEPLPERENAARVKADITIPVSVAYTDANGVEGVATSSVTITKDVILNIPAASIMPYDVEAVVSLVSTQGTYTGENQFTVDCCVSIILKIVMEVELLVPSYGYAQIPPCQEYTQEVCAGFFELPMYPN
;
A
#
# COMPACT_ATOMS: atom_id res chain seq x y z
N MET A 1 -27.99 25.27 -23.27
CA MET A 1 -28.84 24.09 -22.95
C MET A 1 -28.37 23.57 -21.61
N SER A 2 -29.21 23.71 -20.60
CA SER A 2 -28.92 23.20 -19.26
C SER A 2 -29.26 21.71 -19.24
N PHE A 3 -28.26 20.85 -19.10
CA PHE A 3 -28.49 19.42 -18.91
C PHE A 3 -28.77 19.19 -17.42
N PHE A 4 -30.06 18.93 -17.11
CA PHE A 4 -30.43 18.50 -15.78
C PHE A 4 -29.91 17.08 -15.55
N CYS A 5 -28.93 16.91 -14.68
CA CYS A 5 -28.52 15.60 -14.18
C CYS A 5 -29.62 15.10 -13.23
N ASN A 6 -30.34 14.05 -13.63
CA ASN A 6 -31.20 13.32 -12.71
C ASN A 6 -30.33 12.54 -11.74
N PHE A 7 -30.08 13.12 -10.58
CA PHE A 7 -29.43 12.43 -9.46
C PHE A 7 -30.40 11.36 -8.93
N GLN A 8 -30.14 10.11 -9.22
CA GLN A 8 -30.67 9.00 -8.43
C GLN A 8 -29.79 8.86 -7.19
N SER A 9 -30.31 9.33 -6.06
CA SER A 9 -29.62 9.39 -4.76
C SER A 9 -29.27 8.04 -4.12
N ASP A 10 -29.69 6.92 -4.72
CA ASP A 10 -29.67 5.61 -4.08
C ASP A 10 -28.53 4.70 -4.56
N LYS A 11 -27.64 5.20 -5.42
CA LYS A 11 -26.53 4.39 -5.93
C LYS A 11 -25.21 4.84 -5.32
N CYS A 12 -24.59 3.94 -4.57
CA CYS A 12 -23.20 4.10 -4.17
C CYS A 12 -22.30 4.34 -5.39
N PRO A 13 -21.29 5.23 -5.31
CA PRO A 13 -20.29 5.34 -6.34
C PRO A 13 -19.59 3.99 -6.52
N GLY A 14 -19.64 3.42 -7.73
CA GLY A 14 -18.87 2.20 -8.03
C GLY A 14 -19.41 1.27 -9.10
N GLN A 15 -20.70 1.11 -9.28
CA GLN A 15 -21.21 0.26 -10.37
C GLN A 15 -22.21 1.00 -11.24
N ILE A 16 -21.82 1.20 -12.51
CA ILE A 16 -22.75 1.67 -13.55
C ILE A 16 -23.51 0.44 -14.04
N THR A 17 -24.79 0.34 -13.66
CA THR A 17 -25.68 -0.70 -14.17
C THR A 17 -26.56 -0.13 -15.29
N GLY A 18 -26.63 -0.84 -16.43
CA GLY A 18 -27.38 -0.42 -17.58
C GLY A 18 -26.54 0.29 -18.65
N ASN A 19 -27.16 1.12 -19.49
CA ASN A 19 -26.45 1.85 -20.52
C ASN A 19 -25.54 2.92 -19.90
N PRO A 20 -24.19 2.85 -20.07
CA PRO A 20 -23.25 3.78 -19.47
C PRO A 20 -23.38 5.22 -20.02
N LEU A 21 -24.12 5.44 -21.11
CA LEU A 21 -24.38 6.77 -21.65
C LEU A 21 -25.50 7.50 -20.91
N ASN A 22 -26.32 6.78 -20.13
CA ASN A 22 -27.41 7.39 -19.37
C ASN A 22 -26.84 8.12 -18.14
N GLY A 23 -27.15 9.38 -18.00
CA GLY A 23 -26.73 10.20 -16.85
C GLY A 23 -25.38 10.90 -17.02
N LEU A 24 -24.74 10.83 -18.18
CA LEU A 24 -23.57 11.65 -18.47
C LEU A 24 -23.90 13.13 -18.44
N CYS A 25 -23.20 13.90 -17.62
CA CYS A 25 -23.39 15.33 -17.45
C CYS A 25 -22.47 16.15 -18.35
N GLU A 26 -21.18 15.83 -18.31
CA GLU A 26 -20.15 16.62 -18.99
C GLU A 26 -18.88 15.79 -19.25
N LYS A 27 -17.95 16.39 -19.98
CA LYS A 27 -16.56 15.90 -20.07
C LYS A 27 -15.70 16.77 -19.15
N VAL A 28 -14.97 16.12 -18.25
CA VAL A 28 -14.05 16.79 -17.34
C VAL A 28 -12.62 16.37 -17.62
N CYS A 29 -11.70 17.31 -17.46
CA CYS A 29 -10.27 17.01 -17.42
C CYS A 29 -9.92 16.59 -15.99
N ILE A 30 -9.32 15.43 -15.85
CA ILE A 30 -8.82 14.93 -14.56
C ILE A 30 -7.33 14.67 -14.68
N GLU A 31 -6.59 15.09 -13.68
CA GLU A 31 -5.19 14.72 -13.50
C GLU A 31 -5.11 13.38 -12.77
N VAL A 32 -4.44 12.42 -13.37
CA VAL A 32 -4.31 11.06 -12.81
C VAL A 32 -2.91 10.52 -13.02
N LYS A 33 -2.49 9.67 -12.09
CA LYS A 33 -1.30 8.88 -12.24
C LYS A 33 -1.61 7.63 -13.08
N LYS A 34 -1.17 7.65 -14.34
CA LYS A 34 -1.32 6.52 -15.25
C LYS A 34 -0.20 5.51 -15.01
N VAL A 35 -0.55 4.24 -14.88
CA VAL A 35 0.39 3.12 -14.84
C VAL A 35 0.59 2.59 -16.25
N PHE A 36 1.82 2.61 -16.74
CA PHE A 36 2.20 2.10 -18.06
C PHE A 36 2.52 0.63 -18.02
N ASP A 37 3.23 0.20 -16.97
CA ASP A 37 3.52 -1.20 -16.71
C ASP A 37 3.72 -1.45 -15.22
N ALA A 38 3.54 -2.69 -14.81
CA ALA A 38 3.76 -3.11 -13.45
C ALA A 38 4.12 -4.59 -13.39
N CYS A 39 5.06 -4.94 -12.52
CA CYS A 39 5.33 -6.33 -12.18
C CYS A 39 5.22 -6.56 -10.68
N MET A 40 4.72 -7.71 -10.28
CA MET A 40 4.62 -8.12 -8.89
C MET A 40 5.51 -9.34 -8.64
N GLN A 41 6.25 -9.30 -7.56
CA GLN A 41 6.98 -10.44 -7.05
C GLN A 41 6.63 -10.66 -5.59
N GLN A 42 6.30 -11.88 -5.26
CA GLN A 42 6.11 -12.36 -3.90
C GLN A 42 7.19 -13.39 -3.59
N SER A 43 7.81 -13.27 -2.44
CA SER A 43 8.88 -14.17 -2.01
C SER A 43 8.86 -14.37 -0.51
N GLN A 44 9.22 -15.56 -0.08
CA GLN A 44 9.60 -15.84 1.29
C GLN A 44 11.12 -15.69 1.40
N LEU A 45 11.55 -14.91 2.36
CA LEU A 45 12.96 -14.70 2.69
C LEU A 45 13.21 -15.30 4.06
N ASN A 46 14.23 -16.15 4.17
CA ASN A 46 14.58 -16.81 5.41
C ASN A 46 15.89 -16.22 5.97
N GLY A 47 15.96 -16.10 7.29
CA GLY A 47 17.14 -15.63 7.97
C GLY A 47 17.49 -14.15 7.72
N VAL A 48 16.48 -13.31 7.49
CA VAL A 48 16.68 -11.86 7.30
C VAL A 48 17.06 -11.23 8.63
N VAL A 49 18.16 -10.48 8.65
CA VAL A 49 18.60 -9.75 9.84
C VAL A 49 17.91 -8.39 9.89
N LEU A 50 17.17 -8.15 10.96
CA LEU A 50 16.55 -6.87 11.28
C LEU A 50 17.37 -6.17 12.37
N ASN A 51 18.05 -5.09 12.00
CA ASN A 51 18.70 -4.21 12.97
C ASN A 51 17.63 -3.27 13.54
N ILE A 52 17.33 -3.39 14.83
CA ILE A 52 16.29 -2.59 15.46
C ILE A 52 16.85 -1.31 16.07
N THR A 53 16.11 -0.23 15.85
CA THR A 53 16.38 1.12 16.40
C THR A 53 15.09 1.68 17.01
N ASP A 54 15.19 2.84 17.64
CA ASP A 54 14.05 3.59 18.17
C ASP A 54 13.11 2.74 19.05
N LEU A 55 13.71 1.98 19.97
CA LEU A 55 12.95 1.10 20.86
C LEU A 55 12.02 1.89 21.77
N THR A 56 10.77 1.47 21.84
CA THR A 56 9.75 2.01 22.73
C THR A 56 9.10 0.86 23.52
N PRO A 57 9.29 0.80 24.86
CA PRO A 57 10.03 1.73 25.73
C PRO A 57 11.55 1.75 25.47
N ALA A 58 12.18 2.88 25.78
CA ALA A 58 13.57 3.17 25.37
C ALA A 58 14.64 2.28 26.00
N ASN A 59 14.38 1.64 27.12
CA ASN A 59 15.35 0.80 27.83
C ASN A 59 14.70 -0.54 28.22
N PRO A 60 14.47 -1.45 27.24
CA PRO A 60 13.91 -2.75 27.53
C PRO A 60 14.91 -3.63 28.29
N THR A 61 14.40 -4.57 29.05
CA THR A 61 15.24 -5.58 29.71
C THR A 61 15.52 -6.73 28.75
N TYR A 62 16.78 -7.05 28.55
CA TYR A 62 17.21 -8.12 27.65
C TYR A 62 17.22 -9.51 28.35
N PRO A 63 17.04 -10.62 27.58
CA PRO A 63 16.90 -10.67 26.12
C PRO A 63 15.47 -10.29 25.67
N LEU A 64 15.37 -9.86 24.41
CA LEU A 64 14.08 -9.56 23.77
C LEU A 64 13.49 -10.82 23.14
N THR A 65 12.18 -10.93 23.15
CA THR A 65 11.43 -12.00 22.46
C THR A 65 10.71 -11.39 21.27
N PHE A 66 10.92 -11.94 20.08
CA PHE A 66 10.23 -11.49 18.85
C PHE A 66 8.74 -11.85 18.90
N VAL A 67 7.88 -10.91 18.51
CA VAL A 67 6.45 -11.12 18.41
C VAL A 67 6.01 -11.10 16.95
N SER A 68 6.30 -10.00 16.24
CA SER A 68 5.97 -9.86 14.81
C SER A 68 6.75 -8.72 14.19
N ALA A 69 6.85 -8.73 12.86
CA ALA A 69 7.33 -7.59 12.09
C ALA A 69 6.40 -7.33 10.90
N ARG A 70 6.18 -6.05 10.58
CA ARG A 70 5.36 -5.63 9.45
C ARG A 70 5.86 -4.33 8.84
N SER A 71 5.64 -4.16 7.55
CA SER A 71 5.93 -2.88 6.89
C SER A 71 5.06 -1.76 7.45
N THR A 72 5.64 -0.58 7.66
CA THR A 72 4.94 0.60 8.19
C THR A 72 4.34 1.49 7.10
N ALA A 73 4.80 1.31 5.86
CA ALA A 73 4.32 2.05 4.71
C ALA A 73 4.05 1.11 3.53
N SER A 74 3.10 1.47 2.68
CA SER A 74 2.83 0.77 1.42
C SER A 74 3.78 1.18 0.29
N LYS A 75 4.53 2.30 0.44
CA LYS A 75 5.54 2.73 -0.52
C LYS A 75 6.92 2.37 -0.02
N GLY A 76 7.69 1.68 -0.86
CA GLY A 76 9.11 1.43 -0.65
C GLY A 76 9.95 2.64 -1.10
N VAL A 77 11.07 2.85 -0.43
CA VAL A 77 12.05 3.86 -0.85
C VAL A 77 12.96 3.24 -1.91
N ILE A 78 12.98 3.84 -3.09
CA ILE A 78 13.82 3.40 -4.21
C ILE A 78 15.15 4.14 -4.15
N SER A 79 16.24 3.39 -4.27
CA SER A 79 17.61 3.90 -4.39
C SER A 79 18.35 3.12 -5.48
N ASN A 80 19.49 3.66 -5.93
CA ASN A 80 20.33 3.05 -6.97
C ASN A 80 19.55 2.67 -8.23
N LEU A 81 18.55 3.51 -8.59
CA LEU A 81 17.68 3.29 -9.75
C LEU A 81 18.49 3.43 -11.04
N LEU A 82 18.48 2.39 -11.85
CA LEU A 82 19.03 2.35 -13.20
C LEU A 82 17.94 1.89 -14.16
N VAL A 83 17.68 2.67 -15.20
CA VAL A 83 16.73 2.33 -16.27
C VAL A 83 17.48 2.34 -17.59
N GLU A 84 17.64 1.15 -18.18
CA GLU A 84 18.37 0.93 -19.42
C GLU A 84 17.39 0.50 -20.54
N PRO A 85 17.11 1.36 -21.53
CA PRO A 85 16.28 0.97 -22.67
C PRO A 85 16.88 -0.25 -23.40
N LEU A 86 16.03 -1.18 -23.80
CA LEU A 86 16.44 -2.38 -24.52
C LEU A 86 16.42 -2.11 -26.03
N PRO A 87 17.57 -2.18 -26.73
CA PRO A 87 17.65 -1.88 -28.18
C PRO A 87 16.76 -2.77 -29.05
N GLU A 88 16.52 -3.99 -28.60
CA GLU A 88 15.78 -5.02 -29.35
C GLU A 88 14.26 -4.99 -29.10
N ARG A 89 13.81 -4.19 -28.14
CA ARG A 89 12.40 -4.08 -27.72
C ARG A 89 12.01 -2.62 -27.61
N GLU A 90 11.20 -2.17 -28.55
CA GLU A 90 10.63 -0.82 -28.51
C GLU A 90 9.81 -0.64 -27.23
N ASN A 91 10.02 0.50 -26.55
CA ASN A 91 9.34 0.87 -25.30
C ASN A 91 9.53 -0.14 -24.14
N ALA A 92 10.63 -0.87 -24.11
CA ALA A 92 10.99 -1.73 -22.98
C ALA A 92 12.34 -1.31 -22.41
N ALA A 93 12.47 -1.42 -21.08
CA ALA A 93 13.70 -1.11 -20.36
C ALA A 93 13.98 -2.15 -19.27
N ARG A 94 15.26 -2.39 -19.01
CA ARG A 94 15.72 -3.07 -17.81
C ARG A 94 15.71 -2.06 -16.68
N VAL A 95 14.99 -2.38 -15.61
CA VAL A 95 14.88 -1.56 -14.40
C VAL A 95 15.57 -2.29 -13.27
N LYS A 96 16.67 -1.71 -12.79
CA LYS A 96 17.39 -2.19 -11.61
C LYS A 96 17.29 -1.16 -10.50
N ALA A 97 16.90 -1.60 -9.30
CA ALA A 97 16.73 -0.71 -8.16
C ALA A 97 16.89 -1.46 -6.83
N ASP A 98 17.33 -0.75 -5.82
CA ASP A 98 17.29 -1.19 -4.43
C ASP A 98 16.03 -0.61 -3.77
N ILE A 99 15.20 -1.47 -3.18
CA ILE A 99 13.93 -1.10 -2.58
C ILE A 99 14.03 -1.31 -1.08
N THR A 100 14.00 -0.24 -0.32
CA THR A 100 14.02 -0.27 1.13
C THR A 100 12.59 -0.23 1.67
N ILE A 101 12.27 -1.22 2.48
CA ILE A 101 10.96 -1.41 3.12
C ILE A 101 11.11 -1.03 4.59
N PRO A 102 10.45 0.02 5.07
CA PRO A 102 10.43 0.36 6.48
C PRO A 102 9.59 -0.65 7.25
N VAL A 103 10.09 -1.12 8.39
CA VAL A 103 9.50 -2.20 9.17
C VAL A 103 9.34 -1.78 10.62
N SER A 104 8.19 -2.08 11.21
CA SER A 104 7.96 -2.04 12.65
C SER A 104 8.08 -3.45 13.21
N VAL A 105 8.85 -3.60 14.27
CA VAL A 105 9.10 -4.87 14.97
C VAL A 105 8.46 -4.79 16.35
N ALA A 106 7.51 -5.67 16.61
CA ALA A 106 6.93 -5.86 17.94
C ALA A 106 7.74 -6.92 18.70
N TYR A 107 8.05 -6.64 19.95
CA TYR A 107 8.79 -7.52 20.82
C TYR A 107 8.24 -7.51 22.24
N THR A 108 8.64 -8.48 23.04
CA THR A 108 8.43 -8.51 24.49
C THR A 108 9.79 -8.57 25.17
N ASP A 109 10.00 -7.76 26.19
CA ASP A 109 11.24 -7.78 26.96
C ASP A 109 11.27 -8.93 27.98
N ALA A 110 12.40 -9.12 28.68
CA ALA A 110 12.56 -10.19 29.67
C ALA A 110 11.64 -10.05 30.90
N ASN A 111 11.05 -8.88 31.13
CA ASN A 111 10.06 -8.64 32.17
C ASN A 111 8.61 -8.81 31.69
N GLY A 112 8.39 -9.19 30.44
CA GLY A 112 7.08 -9.34 29.86
C GLY A 112 6.45 -8.02 29.39
N VAL A 113 7.24 -6.93 29.30
CA VAL A 113 6.76 -5.64 28.80
C VAL A 113 6.79 -5.64 27.27
N GLU A 114 5.66 -5.34 26.66
CA GLU A 114 5.54 -5.19 25.21
C GLU A 114 6.20 -3.93 24.73
N GLY A 115 6.89 -4.02 23.58
CA GLY A 115 7.57 -2.91 22.96
C GLY A 115 7.52 -2.97 21.44
N VAL A 116 7.88 -1.85 20.84
CA VAL A 116 7.98 -1.68 19.40
C VAL A 116 9.31 -1.04 19.05
N ALA A 117 9.90 -1.46 17.95
CA ALA A 117 11.12 -0.88 17.40
C ALA A 117 10.98 -0.67 15.90
N THR A 118 11.85 0.18 15.33
CA THR A 118 11.94 0.40 13.90
C THR A 118 13.08 -0.39 13.28
N SER A 119 12.91 -0.80 12.04
CA SER A 119 13.94 -1.47 11.23
C SER A 119 13.66 -1.23 9.75
N SER A 120 14.51 -1.75 8.88
CA SER A 120 14.28 -1.74 7.44
C SER A 120 14.89 -2.96 6.77
N VAL A 121 14.31 -3.35 5.63
CA VAL A 121 14.82 -4.41 4.76
C VAL A 121 15.02 -3.84 3.36
N THR A 122 16.20 -4.01 2.79
CA THR A 122 16.50 -3.59 1.42
C THR A 122 16.59 -4.79 0.50
N ILE A 123 15.89 -4.74 -0.62
CA ILE A 123 15.82 -5.82 -1.61
C ILE A 123 16.15 -5.25 -2.98
N THR A 124 17.17 -5.80 -3.64
CA THR A 124 17.50 -5.43 -5.03
C THR A 124 16.56 -6.11 -6.00
N LYS A 125 16.03 -5.35 -6.95
CA LYS A 125 15.23 -5.83 -8.08
C LYS A 125 15.95 -5.52 -9.39
N ASP A 126 15.81 -6.46 -10.34
CA ASP A 126 16.35 -6.34 -11.70
C ASP A 126 15.32 -7.01 -12.63
N VAL A 127 14.52 -6.18 -13.30
CA VAL A 127 13.34 -6.62 -14.06
C VAL A 127 13.23 -5.87 -15.39
N ILE A 128 12.46 -6.41 -16.33
CA ILE A 128 12.12 -5.73 -17.59
C ILE A 128 10.70 -5.19 -17.45
N LEU A 129 10.53 -3.90 -17.72
CA LEU A 129 9.24 -3.22 -17.75
C LEU A 129 9.10 -2.42 -19.03
N ASN A 130 7.85 -2.25 -19.48
CA ASN A 130 7.55 -1.34 -20.57
C ASN A 130 7.56 0.11 -20.07
N ILE A 131 8.24 0.97 -20.82
CA ILE A 131 8.30 2.41 -20.57
C ILE A 131 7.46 3.16 -21.61
N PRO A 132 6.92 4.34 -21.29
CA PRO A 132 6.23 5.15 -22.28
C PRO A 132 7.18 5.56 -23.41
N ALA A 133 6.61 5.79 -24.60
CA ALA A 133 7.35 6.41 -25.69
C ALA A 133 7.92 7.78 -25.24
N ALA A 134 9.04 8.17 -25.85
CA ALA A 134 9.69 9.43 -25.51
C ALA A 134 8.70 10.61 -25.61
N SER A 135 8.59 11.38 -24.54
CA SER A 135 7.75 12.57 -24.43
C SER A 135 8.47 13.64 -23.60
N ILE A 136 7.91 14.85 -23.61
CA ILE A 136 8.43 15.95 -22.77
C ILE A 136 8.13 15.74 -21.29
N MET A 137 7.11 14.93 -20.97
CA MET A 137 6.75 14.60 -19.60
C MET A 137 7.58 13.40 -19.12
N PRO A 138 8.27 13.52 -17.99
CA PRO A 138 9.01 12.42 -17.41
C PRO A 138 8.06 11.36 -16.83
N TYR A 139 8.53 10.13 -16.77
CA TYR A 139 7.90 9.06 -16.00
C TYR A 139 8.71 8.75 -14.74
N ASP A 140 8.06 8.18 -13.76
CA ASP A 140 8.67 7.74 -12.50
C ASP A 140 8.58 6.21 -12.34
N VAL A 141 9.48 5.69 -11.52
CA VAL A 141 9.43 4.31 -11.02
C VAL A 141 8.96 4.32 -9.58
N GLU A 142 7.87 3.63 -9.30
CA GLU A 142 7.34 3.50 -7.93
C GLU A 142 7.37 2.04 -7.47
N ALA A 143 7.61 1.84 -6.17
CA ALA A 143 7.54 0.55 -5.51
C ALA A 143 6.40 0.54 -4.48
N VAL A 144 5.47 -0.41 -4.62
CA VAL A 144 4.50 -0.74 -3.58
C VAL A 144 4.98 -1.99 -2.88
N VAL A 145 5.05 -1.93 -1.55
CA VAL A 145 5.69 -2.97 -0.75
C VAL A 145 4.79 -3.43 0.40
N SER A 146 4.96 -4.69 0.77
CA SER A 146 4.40 -5.27 1.99
C SER A 146 5.37 -6.30 2.52
N LEU A 147 5.61 -6.28 3.82
CA LEU A 147 6.41 -7.26 4.54
C LEU A 147 5.68 -7.67 5.80
N VAL A 148 5.62 -8.98 6.06
CA VAL A 148 5.12 -9.56 7.30
C VAL A 148 6.02 -10.70 7.76
N SER A 149 6.24 -10.78 9.06
CA SER A 149 6.91 -11.89 9.74
C SER A 149 6.21 -12.19 11.05
N THR A 150 6.06 -13.47 11.34
CA THR A 150 5.51 -13.98 12.61
C THR A 150 6.50 -14.87 13.34
N GLN A 151 7.70 -15.08 12.76
CA GLN A 151 8.75 -15.93 13.32
C GLN A 151 10.08 -15.20 13.29
N GLY A 152 10.75 -15.18 14.44
CA GLY A 152 12.07 -14.56 14.56
C GLY A 152 12.74 -14.93 15.88
N THR A 153 14.05 -14.79 15.90
CA THR A 153 14.89 -15.07 17.05
C THR A 153 15.76 -13.86 17.33
N TYR A 154 15.86 -13.47 18.60
CA TYR A 154 16.79 -12.45 19.04
C TYR A 154 18.23 -13.01 19.01
N THR A 155 19.12 -12.30 18.33
CA THR A 155 20.53 -12.73 18.14
C THR A 155 21.53 -11.90 18.94
N GLY A 156 21.05 -10.94 19.73
CA GLY A 156 21.90 -9.99 20.45
C GLY A 156 22.09 -8.68 19.69
N GLU A 157 22.76 -7.71 20.29
CA GLU A 157 23.16 -6.43 19.66
C GLU A 157 22.01 -5.68 18.95
N ASN A 158 20.80 -5.71 19.53
CA ASN A 158 19.60 -5.14 18.91
C ASN A 158 19.27 -5.72 17.52
N GLN A 159 19.46 -7.01 17.35
CA GLN A 159 19.17 -7.71 16.10
C GLN A 159 18.18 -8.85 16.31
N PHE A 160 17.27 -8.99 15.34
CA PHE A 160 16.46 -10.18 15.16
C PHE A 160 16.77 -10.84 13.82
N THR A 161 16.87 -12.16 13.82
CA THR A 161 16.86 -12.95 12.59
C THR A 161 15.45 -13.47 12.39
N VAL A 162 14.83 -13.17 11.24
CA VAL A 162 13.42 -13.46 10.97
C VAL A 162 13.24 -14.17 9.62
N ASP A 163 12.17 -14.94 9.52
CA ASP A 163 11.63 -15.41 8.25
C ASP A 163 10.44 -14.54 7.88
N CYS A 164 10.45 -13.94 6.70
CA CYS A 164 9.43 -12.99 6.31
C CYS A 164 8.87 -13.25 4.90
N CYS A 165 7.59 -12.93 4.72
CA CYS A 165 6.94 -12.90 3.44
C CYS A 165 6.94 -11.46 2.92
N VAL A 166 7.44 -11.27 1.70
CA VAL A 166 7.56 -9.95 1.07
C VAL A 166 6.81 -9.94 -0.25
N SER A 167 6.05 -8.88 -0.49
CA SER A 167 5.44 -8.56 -1.77
C SER A 167 5.96 -7.21 -2.24
N ILE A 168 6.45 -7.15 -3.47
CA ILE A 168 6.94 -5.93 -4.11
C ILE A 168 6.27 -5.80 -5.47
N ILE A 169 5.66 -4.64 -5.72
CA ILE A 169 5.14 -4.27 -7.03
C ILE A 169 5.93 -3.07 -7.51
N LEU A 170 6.70 -3.24 -8.58
CA LEU A 170 7.33 -2.14 -9.31
C LEU A 170 6.40 -1.64 -10.41
N LYS A 171 6.30 -0.32 -10.56
CA LYS A 171 5.42 0.34 -11.52
C LYS A 171 6.17 1.42 -12.26
N ILE A 172 5.90 1.53 -13.56
CA ILE A 172 6.24 2.70 -14.38
C ILE A 172 5.00 3.59 -14.41
N VAL A 173 5.11 4.80 -13.91
CA VAL A 173 3.99 5.72 -13.75
C VAL A 173 4.31 7.09 -14.35
N MET A 174 3.28 7.82 -14.75
CA MET A 174 3.38 9.20 -15.23
C MET A 174 2.09 9.93 -14.87
N GLU A 175 2.21 11.17 -14.42
CA GLU A 175 1.04 12.04 -14.25
C GLU A 175 0.58 12.53 -15.61
N VAL A 176 -0.70 12.34 -15.90
CA VAL A 176 -1.33 12.69 -17.17
C VAL A 176 -2.69 13.31 -16.95
N GLU A 177 -3.08 14.19 -17.87
CA GLU A 177 -4.42 14.76 -17.91
C GLU A 177 -5.29 13.93 -18.87
N LEU A 178 -6.44 13.47 -18.39
CA LEU A 178 -7.40 12.68 -19.18
C LEU A 178 -8.74 13.38 -19.22
N LEU A 179 -9.32 13.43 -20.42
CA LEU A 179 -10.72 13.79 -20.60
C LEU A 179 -11.58 12.57 -20.35
N VAL A 180 -12.42 12.63 -19.31
CA VAL A 180 -13.32 11.54 -18.95
C VAL A 180 -14.78 12.02 -18.92
N PRO A 181 -15.73 11.15 -19.24
CA PRO A 181 -17.14 11.45 -19.04
C PRO A 181 -17.46 11.44 -17.55
N SER A 182 -18.15 12.47 -17.08
CA SER A 182 -18.53 12.66 -15.68
C SER A 182 -20.02 12.41 -15.49
N TYR A 183 -20.37 11.76 -14.38
CA TYR A 183 -21.74 11.59 -13.88
C TYR A 183 -22.10 12.61 -12.79
N GLY A 184 -21.27 13.64 -12.62
CA GLY A 184 -21.42 14.66 -11.59
C GLY A 184 -20.52 14.41 -10.37
N TYR A 185 -20.75 15.17 -9.32
CA TYR A 185 -19.97 15.08 -8.09
C TYR A 185 -20.39 13.89 -7.22
N ALA A 186 -19.43 13.25 -6.59
CA ALA A 186 -19.70 12.21 -5.60
C ALA A 186 -20.40 12.82 -4.37
N GLN A 187 -21.43 12.13 -3.88
CA GLN A 187 -22.05 12.47 -2.61
C GLN A 187 -21.27 11.78 -1.49
N ILE A 188 -20.79 12.58 -0.55
CA ILE A 188 -20.09 12.08 0.63
C ILE A 188 -21.14 11.84 1.72
N PRO A 189 -21.35 10.59 2.17
CA PRO A 189 -22.29 10.34 3.26
C PRO A 189 -21.78 10.98 4.56
N PRO A 190 -22.66 11.39 5.48
CA PRO A 190 -22.24 11.87 6.79
C PRO A 190 -21.54 10.77 7.56
N CYS A 191 -20.60 11.15 8.42
CA CYS A 191 -19.94 10.22 9.31
C CYS A 191 -20.97 9.61 10.27
N GLN A 192 -20.89 8.30 10.45
CA GLN A 192 -21.59 7.62 11.53
C GLN A 192 -20.68 7.63 12.76
N GLU A 193 -21.08 8.37 13.79
CA GLU A 193 -20.35 8.38 15.05
C GLU A 193 -20.63 7.06 15.78
N TYR A 194 -19.55 6.41 16.23
CA TYR A 194 -19.68 5.26 17.11
C TYR A 194 -19.98 5.77 18.52
N THR A 195 -21.25 5.74 18.90
CA THR A 195 -21.67 5.95 20.28
C THR A 195 -21.76 4.60 20.96
N GLN A 196 -20.91 4.33 21.93
CA GLN A 196 -21.02 3.14 22.77
C GLN A 196 -22.15 3.36 23.78
N GLU A 197 -23.35 2.97 23.41
CA GLU A 197 -24.44 2.88 24.39
C GLU A 197 -24.18 1.70 25.31
N VAL A 198 -24.21 1.92 26.60
CA VAL A 198 -23.97 0.87 27.62
C VAL A 198 -24.97 -0.30 27.50
N CYS A 199 -26.13 -0.03 26.93
CA CYS A 199 -27.20 -1.01 26.72
C CYS A 199 -27.64 -1.11 25.25
N ALA A 200 -26.72 -0.86 24.30
CA ALA A 200 -27.01 -0.83 22.86
C ALA A 200 -27.74 -2.10 22.40
N GLY A 201 -28.92 -1.94 21.87
CA GLY A 201 -29.74 -3.03 21.35
C GLY A 201 -30.34 -3.97 22.38
N PHE A 202 -30.04 -3.82 23.68
CA PHE A 202 -30.59 -4.72 24.70
C PHE A 202 -32.13 -4.60 24.83
N PHE A 203 -32.65 -3.38 24.75
CA PHE A 203 -34.08 -3.12 24.84
C PHE A 203 -34.84 -3.38 23.55
N GLU A 204 -34.12 -3.56 22.44
CA GLU A 204 -34.69 -3.89 21.13
C GLU A 204 -34.72 -5.38 20.85
N LEU A 205 -34.11 -6.18 21.70
CA LEU A 205 -34.13 -7.65 21.56
C LEU A 205 -35.55 -8.18 21.79
N PRO A 206 -36.08 -9.06 20.91
CA PRO A 206 -37.33 -9.72 21.16
C PRO A 206 -37.19 -10.60 22.40
N MET A 207 -38.26 -10.72 23.19
CA MET A 207 -38.29 -11.53 24.43
C MET A 207 -37.99 -13.00 24.14
N TYR A 208 -38.24 -13.46 22.90
CA TYR A 208 -37.96 -14.82 22.45
C TYR A 208 -37.27 -14.79 21.07
N PRO A 209 -36.29 -15.68 20.81
CA PRO A 209 -35.68 -15.79 19.49
C PRO A 209 -36.74 -16.24 18.48
N ASN A 210 -36.77 -15.58 17.30
CA ASN A 210 -37.59 -15.96 16.15
C ASN A 210 -37.01 -17.18 15.46
#